data_52d08e557536ac3c3e037c53c0a9c096
#
_entry.id   52d08e557536ac3c3e037c53c0a9c096
#
_cell.length_a   1.000
_cell.length_b   1.000
_cell.length_c   1.000
_cell.angle_alpha   90.00
_cell.angle_beta   90.00
_cell.angle_gamma   90.00
#
_symmetry.space_group_name_H-M   'P 1'
#
loop_
_entity.id
_entity.type
_entity.pdbx_description
1 polymer ?
#
loop_
_entity_poly.entity_id
_entity_poly.type
_entity_poly.pdbx_seq_one_letter_code
_entity_poly.pdbx_strand_id
1 'polypeptide(L)'
;TVTLVKPRKATEKKFTVPGTVKIDGVTFKVTEISKNAFKNNKKLTQVIIGKHVTKIGANAFNGAKKLKKITIKSTQLKKVGKKAFKGIDKKCKIKVPKKKLTSYKRLLKGKGQKASVKITK
;
A
#
# COMPACT_ATOMS: atom_id res chain seq x y z
N THR A 1 -15.86 -10.60 4.30
CA THR A 1 -14.70 -9.79 3.88
C THR A 1 -13.50 -10.09 4.74
N VAL A 2 -12.37 -10.29 4.08
CA VAL A 2 -11.09 -10.45 4.76
C VAL A 2 -10.43 -9.09 4.81
N THR A 3 -9.93 -8.74 5.96
CA THR A 3 -9.44 -7.40 6.20
C THR A 3 -7.92 -7.27 6.18
N LEU A 4 -7.18 -8.36 6.35
CA LEU A 4 -5.74 -8.27 6.58
C LEU A 4 -4.93 -8.94 5.49
N VAL A 5 -3.86 -8.27 5.08
CA VAL A 5 -2.86 -8.82 4.17
C VAL A 5 -1.48 -8.65 4.80
N LYS A 6 -0.78 -9.78 4.95
CA LYS A 6 0.63 -9.79 5.35
C LYS A 6 1.42 -10.62 4.35
N PRO A 7 2.63 -10.21 3.98
CA PRO A 7 3.45 -11.05 3.12
C PRO A 7 3.92 -12.28 3.90
N ARG A 8 4.02 -13.40 3.21
CA ARG A 8 4.56 -14.63 3.81
C ARG A 8 6.06 -14.58 3.97
N LYS A 9 6.74 -13.90 3.04
CA LYS A 9 8.20 -13.86 3.01
C LYS A 9 8.68 -12.45 2.75
N ALA A 10 9.68 -12.02 3.51
CA ALA A 10 10.31 -10.73 3.33
C ALA A 10 11.27 -10.69 2.13
N THR A 11 11.33 -11.74 1.32
CA THR A 11 12.25 -11.86 0.18
C THR A 11 11.63 -11.46 -1.15
N GLU A 12 10.34 -11.22 -1.20
CA GLU A 12 9.68 -10.86 -2.46
C GLU A 12 9.99 -9.42 -2.85
N LYS A 13 10.35 -9.23 -4.12
CA LYS A 13 10.62 -7.89 -4.68
C LYS A 13 9.35 -7.19 -5.10
N LYS A 14 8.34 -7.93 -5.49
CA LYS A 14 7.06 -7.41 -5.95
C LYS A 14 5.94 -8.13 -5.22
N PHE A 15 4.99 -7.38 -4.73
CA PHE A 15 3.82 -7.94 -4.07
C PHE A 15 2.54 -7.31 -4.62
N THR A 16 1.57 -8.16 -4.94
CA THR A 16 0.25 -7.71 -5.35
C THR A 16 -0.75 -8.04 -4.26
N VAL A 17 -1.38 -7.01 -3.71
CA VAL A 17 -2.50 -7.20 -2.78
C VAL A 17 -3.73 -7.48 -3.67
N PRO A 18 -4.27 -8.70 -3.64
CA PRO A 18 -5.37 -9.04 -4.54
C PRO A 18 -6.66 -8.32 -4.16
N GLY A 19 -7.58 -8.22 -5.10
CA GLY A 19 -8.91 -7.70 -4.80
C GLY A 19 -9.72 -8.66 -3.95
N THR A 20 -9.54 -9.96 -4.18
CA THR A 20 -10.26 -11.00 -3.45
C THR A 20 -9.33 -12.18 -3.16
N VAL A 21 -9.69 -12.95 -2.15
CA VAL A 21 -9.04 -14.24 -1.84
C VAL A 21 -10.11 -15.29 -1.61
N LYS A 22 -9.78 -16.54 -1.89
CA LYS A 22 -10.66 -17.68 -1.63
C LYS A 22 -10.15 -18.46 -0.43
N ILE A 23 -11.04 -18.69 0.54
CA ILE A 23 -10.73 -19.48 1.72
C ILE A 23 -11.85 -20.47 1.88
N ASP A 24 -11.52 -21.79 1.86
CA ASP A 24 -12.49 -22.88 1.98
C ASP A 24 -13.67 -22.75 1.00
N GLY A 25 -13.37 -22.35 -0.25
CA GLY A 25 -14.38 -22.20 -1.28
C GLY A 25 -15.19 -20.91 -1.24
N VAL A 26 -14.99 -20.08 -0.22
CA VAL A 26 -15.68 -18.79 -0.08
C VAL A 26 -14.79 -17.64 -0.53
N THR A 27 -15.33 -16.75 -1.35
CA THR A 27 -14.61 -15.58 -1.85
C THR A 27 -14.78 -14.40 -0.89
N PHE A 28 -13.66 -13.82 -0.47
CA PHE A 28 -13.65 -12.64 0.40
C PHE A 28 -12.95 -11.46 -0.30
N LYS A 29 -13.47 -10.26 -0.09
CA LYS A 29 -12.80 -9.04 -0.54
C LYS A 29 -11.66 -8.72 0.42
N VAL A 30 -10.51 -8.33 -0.14
CA VAL A 30 -9.38 -7.86 0.67
C VAL A 30 -9.51 -6.36 0.83
N THR A 31 -9.83 -5.92 2.04
CA THR A 31 -10.20 -4.53 2.31
C THR A 31 -9.17 -3.74 3.11
N GLU A 32 -8.17 -4.41 3.69
CA GLU A 32 -7.23 -3.73 4.57
C GLU A 32 -5.82 -4.32 4.47
N ILE A 33 -4.83 -3.44 4.49
CA ILE A 33 -3.43 -3.83 4.68
C ILE A 33 -3.12 -3.62 6.15
N SER A 34 -2.67 -4.67 6.81
CA SER A 34 -2.48 -4.64 8.26
C SER A 34 -1.38 -3.69 8.70
N LYS A 35 -1.49 -3.22 9.93
CA LYS A 35 -0.44 -2.49 10.62
C LYS A 35 0.87 -3.27 10.53
N ASN A 36 1.95 -2.61 10.18
CA ASN A 36 3.29 -3.19 10.07
C ASN A 36 3.45 -4.29 9.00
N ALA A 37 2.52 -4.42 8.05
CA ALA A 37 2.52 -5.53 7.09
C ALA A 37 3.85 -5.70 6.34
N PHE A 38 4.45 -4.60 5.90
CA PHE A 38 5.72 -4.61 5.17
C PHE A 38 6.82 -3.82 5.89
N LYS A 39 6.66 -3.66 7.21
CA LYS A 39 7.63 -2.91 7.99
C LYS A 39 9.03 -3.53 7.89
N ASN A 40 10.02 -2.70 7.59
CA ASN A 40 11.42 -3.11 7.44
C ASN A 40 11.66 -4.16 6.35
N ASN A 41 10.75 -4.28 5.40
CA ASN A 41 10.95 -5.17 4.27
C ASN A 41 11.91 -4.53 3.27
N LYS A 42 13.17 -4.94 3.32
CA LYS A 42 14.26 -4.36 2.53
C LYS A 42 14.33 -4.92 1.08
N LYS A 43 13.53 -5.92 0.77
CA LYS A 43 13.53 -6.54 -0.57
C LYS A 43 12.44 -5.98 -1.47
N LEU A 44 11.37 -5.48 -0.90
CA LEU A 44 10.22 -5.00 -1.65
C LEU A 44 10.55 -3.77 -2.48
N THR A 45 10.39 -3.85 -3.80
CA THR A 45 10.62 -2.73 -4.72
C THR A 45 9.34 -2.19 -5.32
N GLN A 46 8.29 -3.01 -5.39
CA GLN A 46 7.02 -2.65 -6.00
C GLN A 46 5.87 -3.31 -5.26
N VAL A 47 4.79 -2.56 -5.06
CA VAL A 47 3.55 -3.08 -4.50
C VAL A 47 2.37 -2.59 -5.32
N ILE A 48 1.41 -3.48 -5.55
CA ILE A 48 0.15 -3.16 -6.21
C ILE A 48 -0.97 -3.37 -5.19
N ILE A 49 -1.73 -2.34 -4.92
CA ILE A 49 -2.81 -2.37 -3.93
C ILE A 49 -4.13 -2.59 -4.63
N GLY A 50 -4.81 -3.69 -4.28
CA GLY A 50 -6.02 -4.16 -4.95
C GLY A 50 -7.21 -3.23 -4.83
N LYS A 51 -8.21 -3.47 -5.68
CA LYS A 51 -9.34 -2.54 -5.89
C LYS A 51 -10.30 -2.39 -4.71
N HIS A 52 -10.29 -3.30 -3.75
CA HIS A 52 -11.22 -3.25 -2.60
C HIS A 52 -10.60 -2.72 -1.32
N VAL A 53 -9.33 -2.33 -1.35
CA VAL A 53 -8.65 -1.84 -0.14
C VAL A 53 -9.20 -0.48 0.27
N THR A 54 -9.67 -0.40 1.51
CA THR A 54 -10.19 0.84 2.10
C THR A 54 -9.26 1.45 3.13
N LYS A 55 -8.31 0.65 3.65
CA LYS A 55 -7.42 1.09 4.72
C LYS A 55 -6.01 0.53 4.57
N ILE A 56 -5.02 1.39 4.79
CA ILE A 56 -3.61 1.01 4.91
C ILE A 56 -3.22 1.27 6.36
N GLY A 57 -2.75 0.25 7.05
CA GLY A 57 -2.43 0.34 8.47
C GLY A 57 -1.21 1.19 8.78
N ALA A 58 -1.07 1.61 10.03
CA ALA A 58 0.07 2.38 10.49
C ALA A 58 1.37 1.59 10.27
N ASN A 59 2.42 2.27 9.84
CA ASN A 59 3.73 1.69 9.59
C ASN A 59 3.73 0.56 8.54
N ALA A 60 2.71 0.46 7.71
CA ALA A 60 2.57 -0.66 6.77
C ALA A 60 3.81 -0.83 5.88
N PHE A 61 4.40 0.26 5.41
CA PHE A 61 5.59 0.23 4.56
C PHE A 61 6.78 0.95 5.20
N ASN A 62 6.73 1.16 6.52
CA ASN A 62 7.80 1.86 7.23
C ASN A 62 9.10 1.05 7.16
N GLY A 63 10.16 1.65 6.60
CA GLY A 63 11.45 0.99 6.47
C GLY A 63 11.59 0.13 5.22
N ALA A 64 10.63 0.16 4.33
CA ALA A 64 10.74 -0.51 3.03
C ALA A 64 11.61 0.36 2.10
N LYS A 65 12.91 0.37 2.35
CA LYS A 65 13.87 1.32 1.77
C LYS A 65 14.01 1.25 0.24
N LYS A 66 13.71 0.11 -0.35
CA LYS A 66 13.84 -0.09 -1.80
C LYS A 66 12.51 0.04 -2.54
N LEU A 67 11.45 0.37 -1.84
CA LEU A 67 10.13 0.51 -2.45
C LEU A 67 10.09 1.76 -3.32
N LYS A 68 10.08 1.55 -4.63
CA LYS A 68 10.14 2.61 -5.65
C LYS A 68 8.84 2.81 -6.40
N LYS A 69 7.93 1.84 -6.35
CA LYS A 69 6.70 1.90 -7.12
C LYS A 69 5.53 1.36 -6.30
N ILE A 70 4.51 2.19 -6.14
CA ILE A 70 3.27 1.82 -5.47
C ILE A 70 2.14 2.13 -6.43
N THR A 71 1.33 1.13 -6.76
CA THR A 71 0.15 1.33 -7.60
C THR A 71 -1.09 1.07 -6.77
N ILE A 72 -1.92 2.08 -6.60
CA ILE A 72 -3.18 1.97 -5.86
C ILE A 72 -4.31 1.86 -6.88
N LYS A 73 -4.90 0.68 -7.00
CA LYS A 73 -6.04 0.45 -7.89
C LYS A 73 -7.37 0.77 -7.23
N SER A 74 -7.39 0.82 -5.90
CA SER A 74 -8.59 1.09 -5.14
C SER A 74 -9.12 2.50 -5.38
N THR A 75 -10.41 2.61 -5.63
CA THR A 75 -11.13 3.89 -5.67
C THR A 75 -11.86 4.16 -4.34
N GLN A 76 -11.67 3.28 -3.35
CA GLN A 76 -12.38 3.30 -2.07
C GLN A 76 -11.47 3.51 -0.86
N LEU A 77 -10.21 3.85 -1.10
CA LEU A 77 -9.26 4.08 -0.01
C LEU A 77 -9.70 5.28 0.83
N LYS A 78 -9.92 5.06 2.12
CA LYS A 78 -10.44 6.06 3.06
C LYS A 78 -9.47 6.42 4.17
N LYS A 79 -8.56 5.53 4.52
CA LYS A 79 -7.72 5.72 5.68
C LYS A 79 -6.30 5.20 5.44
N VAL A 80 -5.32 6.01 5.80
CA VAL A 80 -3.91 5.64 5.77
C VAL A 80 -3.32 5.96 7.13
N GLY A 81 -2.71 4.97 7.77
CA GLY A 81 -2.15 5.12 9.11
C GLY A 81 -0.91 5.98 9.16
N LYS A 82 -0.53 6.39 10.37
CA LYS A 82 0.67 7.21 10.60
C LYS A 82 1.92 6.46 10.15
N LYS A 83 2.85 7.18 9.53
CA LYS A 83 4.15 6.64 9.12
C LYS A 83 4.05 5.46 8.15
N ALA A 84 2.91 5.32 7.46
CA ALA A 84 2.70 4.20 6.55
C ALA A 84 3.78 4.11 5.47
N PHE A 85 4.30 5.24 5.02
CA PHE A 85 5.31 5.32 3.96
C PHE A 85 6.65 5.89 4.43
N LYS A 86 6.91 5.89 5.72
CA LYS A 86 8.18 6.39 6.25
C LYS A 86 9.32 5.49 5.79
N GLY A 87 10.40 6.11 5.29
CA GLY A 87 11.60 5.36 4.95
C GLY A 87 11.53 4.60 3.63
N ILE A 88 10.51 4.82 2.81
CA ILE A 88 10.49 4.27 1.45
C ILE A 88 11.50 5.05 0.58
N ASP A 89 11.80 4.52 -0.62
CA ASP A 89 12.75 5.17 -1.51
C ASP A 89 12.27 6.60 -1.83
N LYS A 90 13.19 7.56 -1.75
CA LYS A 90 12.88 8.98 -2.02
C LYS A 90 12.42 9.25 -3.46
N LYS A 91 12.71 8.32 -4.36
CA LYS A 91 12.30 8.40 -5.76
C LYS A 91 11.01 7.61 -6.04
N CYS A 92 10.35 7.12 -5.00
CA CYS A 92 9.13 6.34 -5.16
C CYS A 92 8.05 7.15 -5.89
N LYS A 93 7.32 6.46 -6.76
CA LYS A 93 6.14 7.01 -7.42
C LYS A 93 4.92 6.23 -6.94
N ILE A 94 3.91 6.95 -6.48
CA ILE A 94 2.65 6.37 -6.05
C ILE A 94 1.61 6.69 -7.13
N LYS A 95 1.22 5.67 -7.89
CA LYS A 95 0.21 5.83 -8.94
C LYS A 95 -1.17 5.59 -8.34
N VAL A 96 -2.09 6.50 -8.60
CA VAL A 96 -3.46 6.45 -8.08
C VAL A 96 -4.46 6.54 -9.23
N PRO A 97 -5.73 6.13 -9.02
CA PRO A 97 -6.75 6.34 -10.05
C PRO A 97 -6.90 7.81 -10.40
N LYS A 98 -6.99 8.11 -11.67
CA LYS A 98 -7.07 9.49 -12.17
C LYS A 98 -8.13 10.32 -11.45
N LYS A 99 -9.33 9.79 -11.29
CA LYS A 99 -10.44 10.50 -10.62
C LYS A 99 -10.25 10.68 -9.13
N LYS A 100 -9.27 10.01 -8.52
CA LYS A 100 -8.98 10.10 -7.08
C LYS A 100 -7.69 10.87 -6.79
N LEU A 101 -7.03 11.40 -7.80
CA LEU A 101 -5.73 12.06 -7.64
C LEU A 101 -5.75 13.13 -6.56
N THR A 102 -6.68 14.07 -6.63
CA THR A 102 -6.75 15.18 -5.67
C THR A 102 -7.05 14.68 -4.26
N SER A 103 -8.04 13.80 -4.10
CA SER A 103 -8.41 13.30 -2.77
C SER A 103 -7.32 12.42 -2.16
N TYR A 104 -6.64 11.61 -2.98
CA TYR A 104 -5.57 10.75 -2.45
C TYR A 104 -4.30 11.51 -2.16
N LYS A 105 -4.02 12.62 -2.84
CA LYS A 105 -2.91 13.49 -2.45
C LYS A 105 -3.08 14.00 -1.02
N ARG A 106 -4.31 14.37 -0.65
CA ARG A 106 -4.61 14.79 0.74
C ARG A 106 -4.49 13.63 1.71
N LEU A 107 -5.03 12.48 1.35
CA LEU A 107 -5.04 11.30 2.20
C LEU A 107 -3.62 10.80 2.49
N LEU A 108 -2.74 10.85 1.50
CA LEU A 108 -1.37 10.35 1.60
C LEU A 108 -0.39 11.40 2.16
N LYS A 109 -0.83 12.63 2.30
CA LYS A 109 0.03 13.71 2.83
C LYS A 109 0.43 13.43 4.27
N GLY A 110 1.70 13.62 4.58
CA GLY A 110 2.17 13.51 5.96
C GLY A 110 2.25 12.08 6.50
N LYS A 111 2.34 11.09 5.63
CA LYS A 111 2.44 9.68 6.06
C LYS A 111 3.88 9.17 6.14
N GLY A 112 4.83 10.08 6.28
CA GLY A 112 6.23 9.78 6.52
C GLY A 112 7.13 9.80 5.30
N GLN A 113 6.58 9.80 4.10
CA GLN A 113 7.38 9.84 2.88
C GLN A 113 8.02 11.22 2.68
N LYS A 114 9.15 11.23 1.97
CA LYS A 114 9.83 12.49 1.63
C LYS A 114 9.05 13.25 0.57
N ALA A 115 9.26 14.57 0.52
CA ALA A 115 8.61 15.44 -0.45
C ALA A 115 8.91 15.06 -1.91
N SER A 116 10.04 14.39 -2.15
CA SER A 116 10.42 13.90 -3.49
C SER A 116 9.58 12.73 -3.99
N VAL A 117 8.85 12.04 -3.10
CA VAL A 117 7.94 10.98 -3.47
C VAL A 117 6.76 11.61 -4.20
N LYS A 118 6.54 11.16 -5.44
CA LYS A 118 5.50 11.75 -6.30
C LYS A 118 4.24 10.89 -6.31
N ILE A 119 3.10 11.57 -6.24
CA ILE A 119 1.79 10.93 -6.36
C ILE A 119 1.26 11.30 -7.75
N THR A 120 1.04 10.29 -8.60
CA THR A 120 0.68 10.47 -10.00
C THR A 120 -0.58 9.68 -10.36
N LYS A 121 -1.14 9.99 -11.51
CA LYS A 121 -2.26 9.21 -12.05
C LYS A 121 -1.80 8.21 -13.10
#